data_5fb87aabe7c402e8816d1cd4e92c42b8
#
_entry.id   5fb87aabe7c402e8816d1cd4e92c42b8
#
_cell.length_a   1.000
_cell.length_b   1.000
_cell.length_c   1.000
_cell.angle_alpha   90.00
_cell.angle_beta   90.00
_cell.angle_gamma   90.00
#
_symmetry.space_group_name_H-M   'P 1'
#
loop_
_entity.id
_entity.type
_entity.pdbx_description
1 polymer ?
#
loop_
_entity_poly.entity_id
_entity_poly.type
_entity_poly.pdbx_seq_one_letter_code
_entity_poly.pdbx_strand_id
1 'polypeptide(L)'
;MSRKRKGFTGLEAAIVLTAFVVVAAVFSYVVLNAGFFTTEKSKEVIHTGVSQATSSIELLGDVIAHGNTSADRVKNVTFTLTLTAGKNPVDLTPGRTVISYTDENTYLSNTTWSITWVGETETADNILEFGEKAQITVELEDDGVTLGKNKEFTLEVKPPEGASLTITRTTPSAIDAVMNLH
;
A
#
# COMPACT_ATOMS: atom_id res chain seq x y z
N MET A 1 -10.53 -76.57 -34.06
CA MET A 1 -9.53 -75.53 -34.28
C MET A 1 -9.05 -75.02 -32.92
N SER A 2 -7.85 -75.43 -32.49
CA SER A 2 -7.26 -75.00 -31.22
C SER A 2 -6.59 -73.65 -31.42
N ARG A 3 -7.14 -72.56 -30.79
CA ARG A 3 -6.52 -71.28 -30.75
C ARG A 3 -5.30 -71.34 -29.82
N LYS A 4 -4.07 -71.35 -30.38
CA LYS A 4 -2.85 -71.18 -29.60
C LYS A 4 -2.89 -69.76 -28.95
N ARG A 5 -3.07 -69.73 -27.66
CA ARG A 5 -2.85 -68.48 -26.87
C ARG A 5 -1.35 -68.22 -26.92
N LYS A 6 -0.95 -67.15 -27.64
CA LYS A 6 0.44 -66.67 -27.57
C LYS A 6 0.62 -66.12 -26.16
N GLY A 7 1.47 -66.76 -25.39
CA GLY A 7 1.85 -66.21 -24.05
C GLY A 7 2.68 -64.98 -24.20
N PHE A 8 2.45 -64.05 -23.34
CA PHE A 8 3.22 -62.82 -23.24
C PHE A 8 4.67 -63.20 -22.91
N THR A 9 5.63 -62.82 -23.73
CA THR A 9 7.05 -63.11 -23.49
C THR A 9 7.58 -62.19 -22.42
N GLY A 10 8.51 -62.64 -21.56
CA GLY A 10 9.07 -61.78 -20.47
C GLY A 10 9.67 -60.50 -20.96
N LEU A 11 10.12 -60.46 -22.22
CA LEU A 11 10.71 -59.26 -22.84
C LEU A 11 9.64 -58.21 -23.20
N GLU A 12 8.50 -58.61 -23.68
CA GLU A 12 7.34 -57.74 -23.94
C GLU A 12 6.80 -57.15 -22.62
N ALA A 13 6.72 -57.96 -21.57
CA ALA A 13 6.31 -57.52 -20.24
C ALA A 13 7.29 -56.49 -19.66
N ALA A 14 8.59 -56.68 -19.83
CA ALA A 14 9.61 -55.74 -19.37
C ALA A 14 9.53 -54.37 -20.10
N ILE A 15 9.30 -54.39 -21.42
CA ILE A 15 9.14 -53.17 -22.22
C ILE A 15 7.89 -52.38 -21.76
N VAL A 16 6.78 -53.07 -21.57
CA VAL A 16 5.54 -52.41 -21.09
C VAL A 16 5.75 -51.86 -19.68
N LEU A 17 6.40 -52.59 -18.78
CA LEU A 17 6.68 -52.13 -17.41
C LEU A 17 7.57 -50.89 -17.40
N THR A 18 8.66 -50.87 -18.17
CA THR A 18 9.55 -49.73 -18.27
C THR A 18 8.84 -48.49 -18.86
N ALA A 19 8.00 -48.67 -19.89
CA ALA A 19 7.20 -47.61 -20.46
C ALA A 19 6.24 -47.02 -19.42
N PHE A 20 5.56 -47.82 -18.62
CA PHE A 20 4.71 -47.39 -17.54
C PHE A 20 5.46 -46.61 -16.48
N VAL A 21 6.65 -47.07 -16.07
CA VAL A 21 7.46 -46.36 -15.06
C VAL A 21 7.92 -45.01 -15.57
N VAL A 22 8.36 -44.91 -16.83
CA VAL A 22 8.77 -43.63 -17.42
C VAL A 22 7.60 -42.65 -17.50
N VAL A 23 6.45 -43.11 -18.00
CA VAL A 23 5.24 -42.23 -18.07
C VAL A 23 4.80 -41.81 -16.67
N ALA A 24 4.79 -42.73 -15.69
CA ALA A 24 4.44 -42.40 -14.32
C ALA A 24 5.41 -41.38 -13.68
N ALA A 25 6.72 -41.52 -13.95
CA ALA A 25 7.73 -40.59 -13.45
C ALA A 25 7.55 -39.19 -14.04
N VAL A 26 7.34 -39.07 -15.36
CA VAL A 26 7.10 -37.77 -16.03
C VAL A 26 5.81 -37.17 -15.52
N PHE A 27 4.75 -37.93 -15.39
CA PHE A 27 3.46 -37.46 -14.88
C PHE A 27 3.58 -36.97 -13.44
N SER A 28 4.25 -37.71 -12.57
CA SER A 28 4.50 -37.31 -11.18
C SER A 28 5.31 -36.02 -11.09
N TYR A 29 6.34 -35.88 -11.94
CA TYR A 29 7.13 -34.64 -11.99
C TYR A 29 6.28 -33.43 -12.37
N VAL A 30 5.44 -33.55 -13.40
CA VAL A 30 4.55 -32.46 -13.84
C VAL A 30 3.53 -32.10 -12.76
N VAL A 31 2.91 -33.09 -12.11
CA VAL A 31 1.92 -32.85 -11.04
C VAL A 31 2.57 -32.20 -9.81
N LEU A 32 3.76 -32.67 -9.42
CA LEU A 32 4.50 -32.06 -8.30
C LEU A 32 4.88 -30.62 -8.59
N ASN A 33 5.42 -30.32 -9.78
CA ASN A 33 5.75 -28.94 -10.16
C ASN A 33 4.51 -28.04 -10.19
N ALA A 34 3.40 -28.52 -10.74
CA ALA A 34 2.15 -27.78 -10.73
C ALA A 34 1.65 -27.52 -9.28
N GLY A 35 1.79 -28.52 -8.41
CA GLY A 35 1.45 -28.41 -7.00
C GLY A 35 2.31 -27.38 -6.26
N PHE A 36 3.63 -27.41 -6.45
CA PHE A 36 4.54 -26.43 -5.86
C PHE A 36 4.26 -25.02 -6.36
N PHE A 37 4.08 -24.84 -7.66
CA PHE A 37 3.74 -23.54 -8.23
C PHE A 37 2.43 -22.98 -7.65
N THR A 38 1.41 -23.81 -7.52
CA THR A 38 0.13 -23.41 -6.93
C THR A 38 0.30 -23.02 -5.46
N THR A 39 1.12 -23.77 -4.71
CA THR A 39 1.40 -23.49 -3.30
C THR A 39 2.18 -22.18 -3.13
N GLU A 40 3.19 -21.93 -3.96
CA GLU A 40 3.95 -20.68 -3.94
C GLU A 40 3.06 -19.49 -4.27
N LYS A 41 2.23 -19.59 -5.30
CA LYS A 41 1.27 -18.53 -5.65
C LYS A 41 0.22 -18.30 -4.55
N SER A 42 -0.24 -19.36 -3.91
CA SER A 42 -1.16 -19.22 -2.77
C SER A 42 -0.50 -18.51 -1.59
N LYS A 43 0.75 -18.81 -1.27
CA LYS A 43 1.52 -18.13 -0.23
C LYS A 43 1.74 -16.66 -0.56
N GLU A 44 2.10 -16.35 -1.80
CA GLU A 44 2.29 -14.98 -2.28
C GLU A 44 0.98 -14.15 -2.13
N VAL A 45 -0.15 -14.71 -2.57
CA VAL A 45 -1.46 -14.05 -2.46
C VAL A 45 -1.87 -13.83 -1.00
N ILE A 46 -1.67 -14.84 -0.14
CA ILE A 46 -1.97 -14.72 1.29
C ILE A 46 -1.06 -13.66 1.92
N HIS A 47 0.24 -13.69 1.64
CA HIS A 47 1.19 -12.72 2.19
C HIS A 47 0.82 -11.30 1.76
N THR A 48 0.58 -11.07 0.47
CA THR A 48 0.16 -9.76 -0.05
C THR A 48 -1.16 -9.33 0.56
N GLY A 49 -2.15 -10.22 0.66
CA GLY A 49 -3.44 -9.93 1.26
C GLY A 49 -3.35 -9.57 2.76
N VAL A 50 -2.49 -10.27 3.51
CA VAL A 50 -2.24 -9.96 4.92
C VAL A 50 -1.51 -8.63 5.05
N SER A 51 -0.46 -8.40 4.27
CA SER A 51 0.26 -7.11 4.27
C SER A 51 -0.67 -5.95 3.96
N GLN A 52 -1.49 -6.07 2.93
CA GLN A 52 -2.49 -5.06 2.55
C GLN A 52 -3.50 -4.77 3.68
N ALA A 53 -3.92 -5.80 4.42
CA ALA A 53 -4.89 -5.65 5.51
C ALA A 53 -4.27 -5.12 6.81
N THR A 54 -2.97 -5.32 7.01
CA THR A 54 -2.27 -4.96 8.26
C THR A 54 -1.43 -3.70 8.14
N SER A 55 -1.11 -3.24 6.92
CA SER A 55 -0.46 -1.95 6.68
C SER A 55 -1.51 -0.86 6.66
N SER A 56 -1.68 -0.16 7.76
CA SER A 56 -2.71 0.87 7.92
C SER A 56 -2.16 2.04 8.69
N ILE A 57 -2.41 3.24 8.18
CA ILE A 57 -2.01 4.51 8.80
C ILE A 57 -3.23 5.16 9.44
N GLU A 58 -3.00 5.90 10.51
CA GLU A 58 -4.03 6.71 11.17
C GLU A 58 -3.52 8.12 11.46
N LEU A 59 -4.47 9.04 11.57
CA LEU A 59 -4.21 10.41 11.97
C LEU A 59 -3.99 10.48 13.47
N LEU A 60 -2.85 11.02 13.91
CA LEU A 60 -2.54 11.24 15.31
C LEU A 60 -2.64 12.72 15.65
N GLY A 61 -3.61 13.08 16.49
CA GLY A 61 -3.82 14.45 16.92
C GLY A 61 -4.57 15.32 15.90
N ASP A 62 -4.32 16.61 15.97
CA ASP A 62 -5.05 17.60 15.20
C ASP A 62 -4.41 17.89 13.83
N VAL A 63 -5.22 18.42 12.91
CA VAL A 63 -4.76 18.96 11.63
C VAL A 63 -4.55 20.45 11.79
N ILE A 64 -3.34 20.92 11.53
CA ILE A 64 -2.97 22.33 11.65
C ILE A 64 -2.80 22.94 10.26
N ALA A 65 -3.48 24.03 10.02
CA ALA A 65 -3.26 24.83 8.83
C ALA A 65 -2.46 26.08 9.18
N HIS A 66 -1.50 26.41 8.33
CA HIS A 66 -0.76 27.66 8.38
C HIS A 66 -1.27 28.59 7.28
N GLY A 67 -1.71 29.77 7.68
CA GLY A 67 -2.28 30.75 6.77
C GLY A 67 -1.30 31.84 6.35
N ASN A 68 -1.47 32.29 5.11
CA ASN A 68 -0.90 33.51 4.61
C ASN A 68 -1.95 34.62 4.84
N THR A 69 -1.80 35.33 5.96
CA THR A 69 -2.76 36.38 6.37
C THR A 69 -2.81 37.57 5.42
N SER A 70 -1.75 37.81 4.64
CA SER A 70 -1.72 38.87 3.62
C SER A 70 -2.51 38.49 2.37
N ALA A 71 -2.59 37.22 2.05
CA ALA A 71 -3.29 36.68 0.90
C ALA A 71 -4.68 36.10 1.25
N ASP A 72 -5.08 36.08 2.52
CA ASP A 72 -6.34 35.52 3.07
C ASP A 72 -6.59 34.05 2.60
N ARG A 73 -5.52 33.25 2.62
CA ARG A 73 -5.56 31.86 2.18
C ARG A 73 -4.66 30.95 3.00
N VAL A 74 -4.94 29.67 3.02
CA VAL A 74 -4.07 28.63 3.62
C VAL A 74 -2.82 28.45 2.77
N LYS A 75 -1.65 28.45 3.42
CA LYS A 75 -0.36 28.20 2.80
C LYS A 75 -0.04 26.72 2.77
N ASN A 76 -0.01 26.09 3.94
CA ASN A 76 0.22 24.66 4.06
C ASN A 76 -0.65 24.02 5.15
N VAL A 77 -0.77 22.71 5.09
CA VAL A 77 -1.50 21.91 6.08
C VAL A 77 -0.56 20.86 6.64
N THR A 78 -0.50 20.79 7.97
CA THR A 78 0.37 19.86 8.69
C THR A 78 -0.47 18.92 9.54
N PHE A 79 -0.17 17.62 9.46
CA PHE A 79 -0.80 16.59 10.27
C PHE A 79 0.19 15.47 10.57
N THR A 80 -0.06 14.70 11.62
CA THR A 80 0.82 13.64 12.05
C THR A 80 0.19 12.27 11.76
N LEU A 81 0.98 11.39 11.17
CA LEU A 81 0.62 10.01 10.91
C LEU A 81 1.32 9.07 11.88
N THR A 82 0.63 8.00 12.22
CA THR A 82 1.20 6.84 12.94
C THR A 82 0.62 5.55 12.36
N LEU A 83 1.24 4.42 12.67
CA LEU A 83 0.68 3.12 12.30
C LEU A 83 -0.45 2.72 13.25
N THR A 84 -1.48 2.11 12.68
CA THR A 84 -2.48 1.36 13.46
C THR A 84 -1.89 0.06 13.99
N ALA A 85 -2.69 -0.75 14.68
CA ALA A 85 -2.25 -1.95 15.39
C ALA A 85 -1.59 -3.05 14.53
N GLY A 86 -1.57 -2.94 13.21
CA GLY A 86 -1.10 -4.00 12.29
C GLY A 86 0.41 -4.25 12.29
N LYS A 87 1.22 -3.31 12.74
CA LYS A 87 2.69 -3.36 12.84
C LYS A 87 3.48 -3.57 11.53
N ASN A 88 2.85 -3.65 10.37
CA ASN A 88 3.59 -3.68 9.12
C ASN A 88 4.04 -2.26 8.75
N PRO A 89 5.33 -2.07 8.46
CA PRO A 89 5.86 -0.78 8.06
C PRO A 89 5.18 -0.23 6.83
N VAL A 90 5.03 1.08 6.75
CA VAL A 90 4.43 1.77 5.60
C VAL A 90 5.47 2.73 4.99
N ASP A 91 5.68 2.58 3.70
CA ASP A 91 6.60 3.41 2.94
C ASP A 91 5.96 4.77 2.61
N LEU A 92 6.47 5.82 3.23
CA LEU A 92 6.06 7.21 3.01
C LEU A 92 7.00 7.96 2.04
N THR A 93 7.82 7.25 1.25
CA THR A 93 8.72 7.90 0.31
C THR A 93 7.94 8.77 -0.69
N PRO A 94 8.28 10.05 -0.85
CA PRO A 94 7.66 10.91 -1.86
C PRO A 94 7.77 10.29 -3.26
N GLY A 95 6.63 10.25 -3.97
CA GLY A 95 6.51 9.59 -5.27
C GLY A 95 6.08 8.12 -5.21
N ARG A 96 6.28 7.41 -4.09
CA ARG A 96 5.65 6.11 -3.83
C ARG A 96 4.35 6.26 -3.06
N THR A 97 4.36 7.06 -2.01
CA THR A 97 3.13 7.55 -1.36
C THR A 97 2.68 8.81 -2.07
N VAL A 98 1.40 8.88 -2.37
CA VAL A 98 0.74 9.99 -3.06
C VAL A 98 -0.24 10.65 -2.12
N ILE A 99 -0.21 11.98 -2.05
CA ILE A 99 -1.21 12.76 -1.32
C ILE A 99 -2.00 13.57 -2.33
N SER A 100 -3.29 13.27 -2.46
CA SER A 100 -4.21 14.01 -3.32
C SER A 100 -4.97 15.05 -2.50
N TYR A 101 -5.29 16.15 -3.15
CA TYR A 101 -6.08 17.25 -2.59
C TYR A 101 -7.34 17.46 -3.42
N THR A 102 -8.45 17.68 -2.75
CA THR A 102 -9.74 18.00 -3.38
C THR A 102 -10.45 19.08 -2.60
N ASP A 103 -10.92 20.10 -3.28
CA ASP A 103 -11.89 21.07 -2.77
C ASP A 103 -13.01 21.28 -3.80
N GLU A 104 -13.90 22.23 -3.54
CA GLU A 104 -15.03 22.55 -4.42
C GLU A 104 -14.61 22.95 -5.85
N ASN A 105 -13.41 23.50 -6.01
CA ASN A 105 -12.95 24.10 -7.28
C ASN A 105 -11.73 23.39 -7.88
N THR A 106 -10.96 22.68 -7.06
CA THR A 106 -9.63 22.17 -7.43
C THR A 106 -9.49 20.70 -7.06
N TYR A 107 -8.93 19.92 -7.97
CA TYR A 107 -8.48 18.56 -7.71
C TYR A 107 -7.02 18.41 -8.14
N LEU A 108 -6.17 17.97 -7.20
CA LEU A 108 -4.78 17.62 -7.45
C LEU A 108 -4.58 16.15 -7.12
N SER A 109 -4.14 15.38 -8.09
CA SER A 109 -3.88 13.94 -7.90
C SER A 109 -2.62 13.66 -7.08
N ASN A 110 -1.70 14.60 -7.03
CA ASN A 110 -0.48 14.56 -6.22
C ASN A 110 -0.09 15.99 -5.84
N THR A 111 0.09 16.22 -4.55
CA THR A 111 0.52 17.50 -3.99
C THR A 111 2.00 17.49 -3.66
N THR A 112 2.60 18.66 -3.51
CA THR A 112 3.96 18.84 -2.96
C THR A 112 3.88 18.71 -1.44
N TRP A 113 4.64 17.77 -0.88
CA TRP A 113 4.64 17.52 0.55
C TRP A 113 6.01 17.06 1.06
N SER A 114 6.21 17.21 2.35
CA SER A 114 7.45 16.83 3.05
C SER A 114 7.15 16.07 4.35
N ILE A 115 8.14 15.31 4.82
CA ILE A 115 8.09 14.54 6.06
C ILE A 115 9.04 15.16 7.08
N THR A 116 8.59 15.27 8.32
CA THR A 116 9.42 15.56 9.49
C THR A 116 9.13 14.51 10.56
N TRP A 117 10.14 13.78 11.00
CA TRP A 117 9.98 12.77 12.04
C TRP A 117 9.84 13.42 13.42
N VAL A 118 8.88 12.93 14.22
CA VAL A 118 8.61 13.45 15.56
C VAL A 118 9.23 12.52 16.60
N GLY A 119 10.24 12.98 17.30
CA GLY A 119 10.99 12.21 18.29
C GLY A 119 12.37 11.79 17.82
N GLU A 120 13.04 10.97 18.61
CA GLU A 120 14.34 10.38 18.23
C GLU A 120 14.10 9.14 17.37
N THR A 121 14.11 9.30 16.07
CA THR A 121 14.11 8.19 15.10
C THR A 121 15.51 8.10 14.47
N GLU A 122 16.13 6.94 14.59
CA GLU A 122 17.46 6.69 14.04
C GLU A 122 17.46 6.43 12.53
N THR A 123 16.29 6.31 11.91
CA THR A 123 16.16 5.89 10.52
C THR A 123 16.01 7.09 9.58
N ALA A 124 17.00 7.26 8.72
CA ALA A 124 16.97 8.20 7.59
C ALA A 124 16.19 7.65 6.39
N ASP A 125 15.44 6.56 6.57
CA ASP A 125 14.52 6.02 5.58
C ASP A 125 13.14 6.69 5.72
N ASN A 126 12.35 6.68 4.69
CA ASN A 126 11.00 7.23 4.70
C ASN A 126 9.96 6.14 5.04
N ILE A 127 10.32 5.19 5.89
CA ILE A 127 9.46 4.08 6.28
C ILE A 127 8.92 4.36 7.67
N LEU A 128 7.60 4.40 7.79
CA LEU A 128 6.91 4.57 9.06
C LEU A 128 6.81 3.21 9.75
N GLU A 129 7.51 3.05 10.87
CA GLU A 129 7.50 1.84 11.68
C GLU A 129 6.61 1.97 12.92
N PHE A 130 6.42 0.83 13.60
CA PHE A 130 5.55 0.80 14.78
C PHE A 130 6.10 1.64 15.94
N GLY A 131 5.29 2.60 16.39
CA GLY A 131 5.64 3.53 17.47
C GLY A 131 6.24 4.84 16.98
N GLU A 132 6.54 4.95 15.71
CA GLU A 132 7.01 6.17 15.08
C GLU A 132 5.87 7.12 14.72
N LYS A 133 6.24 8.39 14.52
CA LYS A 133 5.31 9.45 14.15
C LYS A 133 5.91 10.28 13.04
N ALA A 134 5.23 10.31 11.91
CA ALA A 134 5.60 11.10 10.76
C ALA A 134 4.71 12.34 10.68
N GLN A 135 5.27 13.52 10.83
CA GLN A 135 4.58 14.77 10.56
C GLN A 135 4.69 15.08 9.07
N ILE A 136 3.55 15.18 8.42
CA ILE A 136 3.43 15.51 7.01
C ILE A 136 3.05 16.97 6.87
N THR A 137 3.76 17.70 6.03
CA THR A 137 3.43 19.06 5.65
C THR A 137 3.12 19.09 4.16
N VAL A 138 1.90 19.46 3.80
CA VAL A 138 1.41 19.60 2.42
C VAL A 138 1.43 21.08 2.05
N GLU A 139 2.17 21.42 0.99
CA GLU A 139 2.38 22.80 0.54
C GLU A 139 1.34 23.18 -0.54
N LEU A 140 0.22 23.76 -0.10
CA LEU A 140 -0.88 24.13 -0.99
C LEU A 140 -0.57 25.37 -1.83
N GLU A 141 0.17 26.32 -1.29
CA GLU A 141 0.54 27.56 -1.98
C GLU A 141 1.47 27.29 -3.16
N ASP A 142 2.43 26.35 -2.99
CA ASP A 142 3.39 25.97 -4.04
C ASP A 142 2.70 25.23 -5.19
N ASP A 143 1.63 24.50 -4.89
CA ASP A 143 0.80 23.80 -5.87
C ASP A 143 -0.26 24.71 -6.53
N GLY A 144 -0.28 26.00 -6.19
CA GLY A 144 -1.19 27.01 -6.76
C GLY A 144 -2.63 26.91 -6.23
N VAL A 145 -2.86 26.18 -5.15
CA VAL A 145 -4.17 26.04 -4.52
C VAL A 145 -4.54 27.32 -3.78
N THR A 146 -5.78 27.78 -3.96
CA THR A 146 -6.34 28.95 -3.28
C THR A 146 -7.41 28.53 -2.28
N LEU A 147 -7.01 27.96 -1.16
CA LEU A 147 -7.94 27.55 -0.10
C LEU A 147 -8.21 28.74 0.84
N GLY A 148 -9.39 29.34 0.68
CA GLY A 148 -9.86 30.47 1.49
C GLY A 148 -10.62 30.04 2.75
N LYS A 149 -11.28 31.00 3.40
CA LYS A 149 -12.11 30.81 4.60
C LYS A 149 -13.43 30.08 4.31
N ASN A 150 -13.95 29.36 5.31
CA ASN A 150 -15.21 28.59 5.26
C ASN A 150 -15.28 27.64 4.06
N LYS A 151 -14.18 27.03 3.71
CA LYS A 151 -14.10 26.04 2.62
C LYS A 151 -13.77 24.67 3.19
N GLU A 152 -14.50 23.67 2.71
CA GLU A 152 -14.20 22.28 2.97
C GLU A 152 -13.16 21.80 1.97
N PHE A 153 -12.22 21.01 2.44
CA PHE A 153 -11.22 20.34 1.63
C PHE A 153 -10.97 18.92 2.14
N THR A 154 -10.50 18.08 1.26
CA THR A 154 -10.17 16.68 1.54
C THR A 154 -8.75 16.39 1.08
N LEU A 155 -7.94 15.86 1.98
CA LEU A 155 -6.65 15.25 1.69
C LEU A 155 -6.79 13.74 1.74
N GLU A 156 -6.26 13.05 0.76
CA GLU A 156 -6.24 11.59 0.76
C GLU A 156 -4.80 11.10 0.63
N VAL A 157 -4.31 10.42 1.66
CA VAL A 157 -2.98 9.82 1.70
C VAL A 157 -3.07 8.39 1.20
N LYS A 158 -2.38 8.08 0.11
CA LYS A 158 -2.35 6.77 -0.55
C LYS A 158 -0.95 6.17 -0.50
N PRO A 159 -0.64 5.32 0.47
CA PRO A 159 0.62 4.59 0.48
C PRO A 159 0.64 3.51 -0.62
N PRO A 160 1.82 2.99 -1.00
CA PRO A 160 1.93 1.92 -2.00
C PRO A 160 1.29 0.60 -1.55
N GLU A 161 1.26 0.36 -0.25
CA GLU A 161 0.62 -0.81 0.39
C GLU A 161 -0.21 -0.34 1.58
N GLY A 162 -1.35 -1.00 1.82
CA GLY A 162 -2.25 -0.69 2.91
C GLY A 162 -3.47 0.13 2.52
N ALA A 163 -4.18 0.64 3.52
CA ALA A 163 -5.39 1.42 3.33
C ALA A 163 -5.07 2.91 3.11
N SER A 164 -5.81 3.57 2.24
CA SER A 164 -5.75 5.02 2.10
C SER A 164 -6.42 5.70 3.31
N LEU A 165 -5.85 6.83 3.73
CA LEU A 165 -6.40 7.67 4.79
C LEU A 165 -7.00 8.93 4.18
N THR A 166 -8.27 9.19 4.47
CA THR A 166 -8.98 10.39 4.03
C THR A 166 -9.16 11.35 5.20
N ILE A 167 -8.75 12.60 5.02
CA ILE A 167 -8.83 13.67 6.00
C ILE A 167 -9.68 14.79 5.39
N THR A 168 -10.91 14.96 5.88
CA THR A 168 -11.79 16.06 5.46
C THR A 168 -11.88 17.09 6.57
N ARG A 169 -11.61 18.35 6.27
CA ARG A 169 -11.65 19.46 7.22
C ARG A 169 -12.23 20.71 6.56
N THR A 170 -12.68 21.63 7.41
CA THR A 170 -13.21 22.93 6.97
C THR A 170 -12.35 24.04 7.54
N THR A 171 -11.98 25.00 6.71
CA THR A 171 -11.25 26.19 7.15
C THR A 171 -12.15 27.11 7.99
N PRO A 172 -11.60 27.78 9.00
CA PRO A 172 -12.37 28.74 9.83
C PRO A 172 -12.83 29.95 9.05
N SER A 173 -13.61 30.78 9.71
CA SER A 173 -14.16 32.05 9.15
C SER A 173 -13.11 33.15 8.99
N ALA A 174 -11.94 33.00 9.58
CA ALA A 174 -10.80 33.89 9.43
C ALA A 174 -9.54 33.07 9.20
N ILE A 175 -8.64 33.54 8.37
CA ILE A 175 -7.36 32.92 8.11
C ILE A 175 -6.29 33.55 9.03
N ASP A 176 -5.93 32.82 10.05
CA ASP A 176 -4.86 33.18 10.98
C ASP A 176 -3.54 32.52 10.60
N ALA A 177 -2.45 32.97 11.19
CA ALA A 177 -1.12 32.41 10.92
C ALA A 177 -1.03 30.89 11.25
N VAL A 178 -1.75 30.45 12.29
CA VAL A 178 -1.86 29.05 12.69
C VAL A 178 -3.30 28.76 13.09
N MET A 179 -3.89 27.73 12.52
CA MET A 179 -5.28 27.34 12.75
C MET A 179 -5.37 25.85 13.04
N ASN A 180 -6.10 25.49 14.07
CA ASN A 180 -6.45 24.10 14.32
C ASN A 180 -7.76 23.78 13.58
N LEU A 181 -7.72 22.74 12.72
CA LEU A 181 -8.86 22.30 11.93
C LEU A 181 -9.48 21.05 12.58
N HIS A 182 -10.64 21.21 13.15
CA HIS A 182 -11.39 20.14 13.83
C HIS A 182 -12.26 19.33 12.89
#